data_e0f0c0520b250dc4fbc7dc72e1ddf3d3
#
_entry.id   e0f0c0520b250dc4fbc7dc72e1ddf3d3
#
_cell.length_a   1.000
_cell.length_b   1.000
_cell.length_c   1.000
_cell.angle_alpha   90.00
_cell.angle_beta   90.00
_cell.angle_gamma   90.00
#
_symmetry.space_group_name_H-M   'P 1'
#
loop_
_entity.id
_entity.type
_entity.pdbx_description
1 polymer ?
#
loop_
_entity_poly.entity_id
_entity_poly.type
_entity_poly.pdbx_seq_one_letter_code
_entity_poly.pdbx_strand_id
1 'polypeptide(L)'
;MEIRRPIVTFFMKTIMSILCKIDCKEFVEALKNNKPLLVVFNHINFLEVPILVTHSYPIYVSGLVKSETWKNPIMAFIFNTYKAVPINRGRAFGDAFKQVHEAIEKGVFMCVAPEGTRSKDGVLGRGKPGIIQLALEANIPILPVAHHGGENIWQNMKRFKRTPFLFRAGKPFRIKYEGTPGKEERELIITEVMGQIAKLLPEQMRGIYGEQALAEKYKYLDFI
;
A
#
# COMPACT_ATOMS: atom_id res chain seq x y z
N MET A 1 -23.35 10.48 2.19
CA MET A 1 -22.16 9.73 1.72
C MET A 1 -21.56 8.81 2.79
N GLU A 2 -21.67 9.14 4.07
CA GLU A 2 -21.14 8.33 5.19
C GLU A 2 -21.86 6.98 5.40
N ILE A 3 -23.16 6.90 5.09
CA ILE A 3 -23.95 5.67 5.27
C ILE A 3 -23.54 4.53 4.32
N ARG A 4 -23.01 4.85 3.14
CA ARG A 4 -22.61 3.82 2.15
C ARG A 4 -21.40 3.01 2.58
N ARG A 5 -20.41 3.67 3.16
CA ARG A 5 -19.13 3.04 3.53
C ARG A 5 -19.30 1.87 4.52
N PRO A 6 -20.00 1.99 5.65
CA PRO A 6 -20.19 0.86 6.58
C PRO A 6 -20.91 -0.32 5.91
N ILE A 7 -21.93 -0.07 5.09
CA ILE A 7 -22.69 -1.12 4.40
C ILE A 7 -21.78 -1.86 3.41
N VAL A 8 -21.09 -1.13 2.52
CA VAL A 8 -20.18 -1.71 1.55
C VAL A 8 -19.04 -2.47 2.25
N THR A 9 -18.49 -1.90 3.33
CA THR A 9 -17.46 -2.54 4.15
C THR A 9 -17.95 -3.85 4.75
N PHE A 10 -19.16 -3.88 5.29
CA PHE A 10 -19.75 -5.11 5.87
C PHE A 10 -19.83 -6.23 4.83
N PHE A 11 -20.43 -5.95 3.66
CA PHE A 11 -20.55 -6.95 2.60
C PHE A 11 -19.18 -7.40 2.06
N MET A 12 -18.28 -6.47 1.77
CA MET A 12 -16.94 -6.82 1.29
C MET A 12 -16.17 -7.63 2.33
N LYS A 13 -16.19 -7.22 3.59
CA LYS A 13 -15.52 -7.94 4.68
C LYS A 13 -16.07 -9.34 4.86
N THR A 14 -17.38 -9.52 4.74
CA THR A 14 -18.01 -10.85 4.79
C THR A 14 -17.51 -11.75 3.65
N ILE A 15 -17.52 -11.26 2.41
CA ILE A 15 -17.01 -12.00 1.25
C ILE A 15 -15.52 -12.37 1.45
N MET A 16 -14.69 -11.39 1.87
CA MET A 16 -13.27 -11.64 2.13
C MET A 16 -13.08 -12.70 3.22
N SER A 17 -13.89 -12.67 4.29
CA SER A 17 -13.80 -13.63 5.39
C SER A 17 -14.21 -15.05 4.99
N ILE A 18 -15.08 -15.20 4.00
CA ILE A 18 -15.44 -16.51 3.42
C ILE A 18 -14.27 -17.05 2.59
N LEU A 19 -13.67 -16.22 1.75
CA LEU A 19 -12.64 -16.63 0.80
C LEU A 19 -11.24 -16.73 1.43
N CYS A 20 -10.97 -15.95 2.49
CA CYS A 20 -9.63 -15.76 3.04
C CYS A 20 -9.57 -15.97 4.55
N LYS A 21 -8.38 -16.36 5.03
CA LYS A 21 -7.98 -16.27 6.44
C LYS A 21 -7.08 -15.05 6.57
N ILE A 22 -7.60 -13.97 7.14
CA ILE A 22 -6.92 -12.66 7.13
C ILE A 22 -6.34 -12.38 8.52
N ASP A 23 -5.04 -12.15 8.58
CA ASP A 23 -4.33 -11.61 9.73
C ASP A 23 -3.75 -10.24 9.34
N CYS A 24 -4.40 -9.18 9.82
CA CYS A 24 -3.99 -7.79 9.60
C CYS A 24 -3.86 -7.02 10.93
N LYS A 25 -3.63 -7.72 12.05
CA LYS A 25 -3.59 -7.12 13.38
C LYS A 25 -2.51 -6.05 13.49
N GLU A 26 -1.28 -6.35 13.09
CA GLU A 26 -0.16 -5.39 13.14
C GLU A 26 -0.44 -4.15 12.29
N PHE A 27 -1.01 -4.33 11.10
CA PHE A 27 -1.39 -3.20 10.24
C PHE A 27 -2.43 -2.30 10.92
N VAL A 28 -3.51 -2.88 11.44
CA VAL A 28 -4.57 -2.11 12.11
C VAL A 28 -4.04 -1.39 13.36
N GLU A 29 -3.17 -2.04 14.12
CA GLU A 29 -2.53 -1.46 15.30
C GLU A 29 -1.61 -0.29 14.91
N ALA A 30 -0.82 -0.44 13.85
CA ALA A 30 0.01 0.63 13.32
C ALA A 30 -0.83 1.85 12.89
N LEU A 31 -2.01 1.63 12.28
CA LEU A 31 -2.90 2.74 11.92
C LEU A 31 -3.47 3.46 13.15
N LYS A 32 -3.82 2.73 14.22
CA LYS A 32 -4.33 3.33 15.47
C LYS A 32 -3.30 4.18 16.19
N ASN A 33 -2.03 3.76 16.13
CA ASN A 33 -0.93 4.40 16.84
C ASN A 33 -0.27 5.54 16.07
N ASN A 34 -0.72 5.80 14.85
CA ASN A 34 -0.16 6.85 14.00
C ASN A 34 -1.22 7.84 13.51
N LYS A 35 -0.78 9.06 13.20
CA LYS A 35 -1.57 10.00 12.40
C LYS A 35 -1.62 9.53 10.96
N PRO A 36 -2.58 10.00 10.13
CA PRO A 36 -2.64 9.68 8.71
C PRO A 36 -1.32 9.89 8.00
N LEU A 37 -0.92 8.91 7.21
CA LEU A 37 0.36 8.82 6.53
C LEU A 37 0.23 8.01 5.24
N LEU A 38 1.33 7.89 4.52
CA LEU A 38 1.42 7.12 3.30
C LEU A 38 1.78 5.66 3.61
N VAL A 39 0.86 4.75 3.36
CA VAL A 39 1.10 3.31 3.50
C VAL A 39 1.71 2.77 2.21
N VAL A 40 2.92 2.25 2.28
CA VAL A 40 3.58 1.58 1.13
C VAL A 40 3.54 0.08 1.32
N PHE A 41 3.17 -0.66 0.27
CA PHE A 41 3.02 -2.12 0.37
C PHE A 41 3.42 -2.82 -0.93
N ASN A 42 3.75 -4.12 -0.85
CA ASN A 42 4.00 -4.96 -2.02
C ASN A 42 2.70 -5.36 -2.72
N HIS A 43 2.72 -5.53 -4.04
CA HIS A 43 1.52 -5.74 -4.86
C HIS A 43 1.52 -7.10 -5.53
N ILE A 44 0.76 -8.07 -4.99
CA ILE A 44 0.70 -9.46 -5.48
C ILE A 44 -0.59 -9.74 -6.23
N ASN A 45 -1.74 -9.37 -5.65
CA ASN A 45 -3.04 -9.66 -6.25
C ASN A 45 -4.05 -8.52 -6.10
N PHE A 46 -5.31 -8.76 -6.45
CA PHE A 46 -6.35 -7.74 -6.45
C PHE A 46 -7.10 -7.61 -5.11
N LEU A 47 -6.91 -8.54 -4.17
CA LEU A 47 -7.65 -8.54 -2.90
C LEU A 47 -6.97 -7.74 -1.77
N GLU A 48 -5.69 -7.44 -1.88
CA GLU A 48 -4.95 -6.75 -0.81
C GLU A 48 -5.53 -5.38 -0.49
N VAL A 49 -5.82 -4.56 -1.51
CA VAL A 49 -6.42 -3.22 -1.28
C VAL A 49 -7.82 -3.34 -0.68
N PRO A 50 -8.75 -4.16 -1.22
CA PRO A 50 -10.01 -4.47 -0.55
C PRO A 50 -9.85 -4.91 0.90
N ILE A 51 -8.87 -5.76 1.21
CA ILE A 51 -8.62 -6.20 2.58
C ILE A 51 -8.16 -5.02 3.44
N LEU A 52 -7.17 -4.25 2.99
CA LEU A 52 -6.64 -3.10 3.73
C LEU A 52 -7.75 -2.10 4.07
N VAL A 53 -8.58 -1.70 3.09
CA VAL A 53 -9.62 -0.69 3.32
C VAL A 53 -10.81 -1.19 4.15
N THR A 54 -11.12 -2.48 4.09
CA THR A 54 -12.28 -3.03 4.84
C THR A 54 -11.92 -3.44 6.26
N HIS A 55 -10.73 -3.99 6.49
CA HIS A 55 -10.31 -4.46 7.82
C HIS A 55 -9.78 -3.33 8.71
N SER A 56 -9.41 -2.19 8.14
CA SER A 56 -9.08 -0.99 8.91
C SER A 56 -10.30 -0.23 9.43
N TYR A 57 -11.51 -0.50 8.91
CA TYR A 57 -12.72 0.20 9.37
C TYR A 57 -12.88 0.15 10.90
N PRO A 58 -13.18 1.27 11.60
CA PRO A 58 -13.66 2.57 11.09
C PRO A 58 -12.56 3.54 10.62
N ILE A 59 -11.27 3.23 10.78
CA ILE A 59 -10.16 4.07 10.30
C ILE A 59 -10.30 4.28 8.79
N TYR A 60 -10.05 5.49 8.32
CA TYR A 60 -10.22 5.81 6.92
C TYR A 60 -8.94 5.49 6.15
N VAL A 61 -8.99 4.43 5.36
CA VAL A 61 -7.92 4.01 4.46
C VAL A 61 -8.43 4.10 3.03
N SER A 62 -7.62 4.64 2.14
CA SER A 62 -7.88 4.75 0.71
C SER A 62 -6.60 4.45 -0.08
N GLY A 63 -6.60 4.63 -1.39
CA GLY A 63 -5.42 4.34 -2.19
C GLY A 63 -5.43 4.98 -3.57
N LEU A 64 -4.27 4.90 -4.21
CA LEU A 64 -4.06 5.32 -5.59
C LEU A 64 -4.48 4.18 -6.52
N VAL A 65 -5.40 4.45 -7.44
CA VAL A 65 -5.95 3.46 -8.35
C VAL A 65 -5.91 3.97 -9.80
N LYS A 66 -5.61 3.07 -10.72
CA LYS A 66 -5.57 3.35 -12.15
C LYS A 66 -6.91 3.90 -12.65
N SER A 67 -6.92 5.07 -13.29
CA SER A 67 -8.15 5.75 -13.74
C SER A 67 -9.03 4.91 -14.65
N GLU A 68 -8.43 4.05 -15.49
CA GLU A 68 -9.18 3.17 -16.39
C GLU A 68 -10.07 2.16 -15.64
N THR A 69 -9.79 1.91 -14.35
CA THR A 69 -10.58 0.98 -13.54
C THR A 69 -12.00 1.53 -13.26
N TRP A 70 -12.21 2.86 -13.35
CA TRP A 70 -13.52 3.48 -13.26
C TRP A 70 -14.45 3.17 -14.44
N LYS A 71 -13.93 2.60 -15.54
CA LYS A 71 -14.78 2.13 -16.66
C LYS A 71 -15.72 0.99 -16.25
N ASN A 72 -15.34 0.23 -15.21
CA ASN A 72 -16.23 -0.77 -14.62
C ASN A 72 -17.12 -0.11 -13.55
N PRO A 73 -18.47 -0.14 -13.69
CA PRO A 73 -19.37 0.56 -12.79
C PRO A 73 -19.34 0.05 -11.35
N ILE A 74 -19.10 -1.26 -11.14
CA ILE A 74 -18.98 -1.85 -9.81
C ILE A 74 -17.71 -1.35 -9.13
N MET A 75 -16.59 -1.34 -9.86
CA MET A 75 -15.32 -0.82 -9.35
C MET A 75 -15.42 0.68 -9.06
N ALA A 76 -16.02 1.45 -9.96
CA ALA A 76 -16.27 2.88 -9.76
C ALA A 76 -17.08 3.14 -8.47
N PHE A 77 -18.15 2.37 -8.23
CA PHE A 77 -18.94 2.46 -7.01
C PHE A 77 -18.08 2.20 -5.75
N ILE A 78 -17.26 1.15 -5.76
CA ILE A 78 -16.37 0.80 -4.64
C ILE A 78 -15.35 1.90 -4.43
N PHE A 79 -14.63 2.33 -5.48
CA PHE A 79 -13.58 3.34 -5.37
C PHE A 79 -14.11 4.70 -4.91
N ASN A 80 -15.28 5.10 -5.42
CA ASN A 80 -15.94 6.32 -4.96
C ASN A 80 -16.38 6.22 -3.49
N THR A 81 -16.81 5.04 -3.02
CA THR A 81 -17.16 4.81 -1.62
C THR A 81 -15.96 4.97 -0.68
N TYR A 82 -14.77 4.52 -1.12
CA TYR A 82 -13.52 4.66 -0.35
C TYR A 82 -12.71 5.89 -0.75
N LYS A 83 -13.23 6.77 -1.62
CA LYS A 83 -12.54 8.00 -2.08
C LYS A 83 -11.14 7.72 -2.64
N ALA A 84 -11.02 6.66 -3.45
CA ALA A 84 -9.78 6.35 -4.11
C ALA A 84 -9.36 7.46 -5.07
N VAL A 85 -8.06 7.74 -5.14
CA VAL A 85 -7.51 8.78 -6.00
C VAL A 85 -7.13 8.17 -7.35
N PRO A 86 -7.72 8.64 -8.46
CA PRO A 86 -7.38 8.13 -9.79
C PRO A 86 -6.00 8.62 -10.24
N ILE A 87 -5.20 7.70 -10.78
CA ILE A 87 -3.92 8.02 -11.41
C ILE A 87 -3.92 7.65 -12.89
N ASN A 88 -3.43 8.58 -13.71
CA ASN A 88 -3.16 8.35 -15.13
C ASN A 88 -1.68 8.02 -15.31
N ARG A 89 -1.37 6.78 -15.67
CA ARG A 89 0.02 6.38 -15.94
C ARG A 89 0.53 7.10 -17.19
N GLY A 90 1.71 7.70 -17.10
CA GLY A 90 2.35 8.42 -18.22
C GLY A 90 2.02 9.93 -18.29
N ARG A 91 1.21 10.47 -17.36
CA ARG A 91 1.04 11.92 -17.18
C ARG A 91 1.72 12.37 -15.89
N ALA A 92 1.97 13.69 -15.79
CA ALA A 92 2.48 14.27 -14.55
C ALA A 92 1.54 13.96 -13.37
N PHE A 93 2.09 13.52 -12.25
CA PHE A 93 1.33 13.09 -11.07
C PHE A 93 0.81 14.27 -10.21
N GLY A 94 1.04 15.53 -10.62
CA GLY A 94 0.78 16.71 -9.79
C GLY A 94 -0.64 16.76 -9.18
N ASP A 95 -1.68 16.55 -10.00
CA ASP A 95 -3.07 16.54 -9.49
C ASP A 95 -3.33 15.38 -8.53
N ALA A 96 -2.76 14.21 -8.78
CA ALA A 96 -2.90 13.06 -7.90
C ALA A 96 -2.17 13.29 -6.57
N PHE A 97 -0.99 13.92 -6.60
CA PHE A 97 -0.23 14.25 -5.40
C PHE A 97 -0.97 15.25 -4.51
N LYS A 98 -1.55 16.29 -5.11
CA LYS A 98 -2.40 17.24 -4.39
C LYS A 98 -3.59 16.55 -3.72
N GLN A 99 -4.29 15.67 -4.44
CA GLN A 99 -5.42 14.91 -3.90
C GLN A 99 -5.00 13.97 -2.76
N VAL A 100 -3.82 13.34 -2.85
CA VAL A 100 -3.27 12.49 -1.77
C VAL A 100 -2.95 13.33 -0.54
N HIS A 101 -2.29 14.46 -0.72
CA HIS A 101 -1.98 15.38 0.37
C HIS A 101 -3.25 15.85 1.10
N GLU A 102 -4.23 16.35 0.35
CA GLU A 102 -5.53 16.75 0.89
C GLU A 102 -6.27 15.62 1.61
N ALA A 103 -6.15 14.38 1.12
CA ALA A 103 -6.77 13.22 1.75
C ALA A 103 -6.12 12.94 3.11
N ILE A 104 -4.79 12.99 3.19
CA ILE A 104 -4.03 12.77 4.43
C ILE A 104 -4.35 13.86 5.45
N GLU A 105 -4.40 15.12 5.04
CA GLU A 105 -4.82 16.24 5.92
C GLU A 105 -6.24 16.06 6.48
N LYS A 106 -7.13 15.44 5.69
CA LYS A 106 -8.51 15.11 6.10
C LYS A 106 -8.63 13.81 6.91
N GLY A 107 -7.52 13.26 7.37
CA GLY A 107 -7.51 12.08 8.25
C GLY A 107 -7.53 10.74 7.52
N VAL A 108 -7.19 10.67 6.23
CA VAL A 108 -7.20 9.44 5.43
C VAL A 108 -5.78 8.89 5.30
N PHE A 109 -5.59 7.62 5.63
CA PHE A 109 -4.37 6.89 5.30
C PHE A 109 -4.37 6.51 3.82
N MET A 110 -3.31 6.88 3.09
CA MET A 110 -3.24 6.64 1.65
C MET A 110 -2.32 5.47 1.31
N CYS A 111 -2.87 4.45 0.68
CA CYS A 111 -2.13 3.25 0.26
C CYS A 111 -1.57 3.41 -1.15
N VAL A 112 -0.32 3.01 -1.34
CA VAL A 112 0.34 2.96 -2.64
C VAL A 112 1.28 1.77 -2.74
N ALA A 113 1.28 1.12 -3.90
CA ALA A 113 2.26 0.08 -4.23
C ALA A 113 3.39 0.71 -5.06
N PRO A 114 4.61 0.84 -4.52
CA PRO A 114 5.73 1.46 -5.24
C PRO A 114 6.09 0.75 -6.54
N GLU A 115 5.84 -0.55 -6.63
CA GLU A 115 6.04 -1.35 -7.84
C GLU A 115 5.23 -0.84 -9.04
N GLY A 116 4.06 -0.26 -8.78
CA GLY A 116 3.14 0.27 -9.79
C GLY A 116 2.50 -0.80 -10.69
N THR A 117 2.74 -2.08 -10.42
CA THR A 117 2.12 -3.24 -11.09
C THR A 117 2.14 -4.43 -10.15
N ARG A 118 1.25 -5.39 -10.37
CA ARG A 118 1.22 -6.63 -9.59
C ARG A 118 2.39 -7.53 -9.96
N SER A 119 3.04 -8.11 -8.95
CA SER A 119 3.98 -9.21 -9.11
C SER A 119 3.25 -10.46 -9.64
N LYS A 120 3.87 -11.21 -10.54
CA LYS A 120 3.30 -12.44 -11.10
C LYS A 120 3.66 -13.68 -10.30
N ASP A 121 4.79 -13.63 -9.63
CA ASP A 121 5.42 -14.74 -8.89
C ASP A 121 5.39 -14.53 -7.37
N GLY A 122 4.83 -13.42 -6.91
CA GLY A 122 4.76 -13.06 -5.50
C GLY A 122 6.05 -12.42 -4.96
N VAL A 123 7.09 -12.30 -5.78
CA VAL A 123 8.36 -11.69 -5.39
C VAL A 123 8.27 -10.17 -5.49
N LEU A 124 8.89 -9.47 -4.56
CA LEU A 124 8.92 -8.00 -4.52
C LEU A 124 9.62 -7.43 -5.76
N GLY A 125 8.86 -6.69 -6.54
CA GLY A 125 9.34 -6.06 -7.76
C GLY A 125 10.11 -4.76 -7.53
N ARG A 126 10.68 -4.21 -8.59
CA ARG A 126 11.39 -2.93 -8.51
C ARG A 126 10.45 -1.79 -8.13
N GLY A 127 10.84 -1.01 -7.12
CA GLY A 127 10.16 0.21 -6.72
C GLY A 127 10.36 1.32 -7.75
N LYS A 128 9.31 2.12 -7.96
CA LYS A 128 9.34 3.32 -8.81
C LYS A 128 9.53 4.57 -7.96
N PRO A 129 10.42 5.48 -8.32
CA PRO A 129 10.76 6.62 -7.48
C PRO A 129 9.67 7.71 -7.37
N GLY A 130 8.54 7.58 -8.05
CA GLY A 130 7.45 8.56 -7.96
C GLY A 130 6.87 8.76 -6.55
N ILE A 131 6.93 7.72 -5.70
CA ILE A 131 6.51 7.80 -4.30
C ILE A 131 7.40 8.73 -3.47
N ILE A 132 8.70 8.85 -3.82
CA ILE A 132 9.66 9.70 -3.12
C ILE A 132 9.24 11.16 -3.26
N GLN A 133 8.91 11.57 -4.48
CA GLN A 133 8.46 12.93 -4.74
C GLN A 133 7.20 13.24 -3.94
N LEU A 134 6.21 12.34 -3.92
CA LEU A 134 5.00 12.50 -3.11
C LEU A 134 5.32 12.68 -1.62
N ALA A 135 6.19 11.83 -1.07
CA ALA A 135 6.52 11.88 0.35
C ALA A 135 7.31 13.13 0.74
N LEU A 136 8.23 13.60 -0.12
CA LEU A 136 9.04 14.78 0.12
C LEU A 136 8.24 16.08 -0.02
N GLU A 137 7.48 16.26 -1.12
CA GLU A 137 6.70 17.47 -1.38
C GLU A 137 5.67 17.76 -0.30
N ALA A 138 5.04 16.71 0.22
CA ALA A 138 4.02 16.82 1.24
C ALA A 138 4.55 16.60 2.66
N ASN A 139 5.86 16.35 2.82
CA ASN A 139 6.48 15.98 4.11
C ASN A 139 5.71 14.88 4.86
N ILE A 140 5.25 13.87 4.13
CA ILE A 140 4.39 12.81 4.65
C ILE A 140 5.23 11.65 5.16
N PRO A 141 4.99 11.14 6.39
CA PRO A 141 5.62 9.90 6.84
C PRO A 141 5.13 8.70 6.04
N ILE A 142 5.99 7.69 5.93
CA ILE A 142 5.74 6.43 5.24
C ILE A 142 5.64 5.32 6.27
N LEU A 143 4.58 4.50 6.17
CA LEU A 143 4.43 3.24 6.90
C LEU A 143 4.68 2.08 5.91
N PRO A 144 5.76 1.32 6.07
CA PRO A 144 5.98 0.13 5.26
C PRO A 144 5.09 -1.01 5.75
N VAL A 145 4.39 -1.63 4.83
CA VAL A 145 3.54 -2.79 5.07
C VAL A 145 3.90 -3.87 4.07
N ALA A 146 3.96 -5.10 4.51
CA ALA A 146 4.11 -6.24 3.61
C ALA A 146 2.96 -7.22 3.81
N HIS A 147 2.59 -7.91 2.73
CA HIS A 147 1.66 -9.01 2.82
C HIS A 147 2.15 -10.21 2.00
N HIS A 148 1.75 -11.39 2.43
CA HIS A 148 2.03 -12.64 1.73
C HIS A 148 0.91 -13.67 1.99
N GLY A 149 0.95 -14.80 1.28
CA GLY A 149 -0.01 -15.90 1.40
C GLY A 149 -1.14 -15.83 0.38
N GLY A 150 -1.37 -14.67 -0.25
CA GLY A 150 -2.41 -14.46 -1.27
C GLY A 150 -2.09 -15.01 -2.66
N GLU A 151 -0.89 -15.55 -2.89
CA GLU A 151 -0.37 -15.95 -4.20
C GLU A 151 -1.25 -17.05 -4.85
N ASN A 152 -1.78 -17.95 -4.04
CA ASN A 152 -2.52 -19.11 -4.49
C ASN A 152 -4.05 -18.94 -4.44
N ILE A 153 -4.56 -17.69 -4.44
CA ILE A 153 -6.00 -17.44 -4.27
C ILE A 153 -6.87 -18.20 -5.27
N TRP A 154 -6.51 -18.21 -6.54
CA TRP A 154 -7.29 -18.88 -7.58
C TRP A 154 -7.31 -20.39 -7.45
N GLN A 155 -6.18 -21.00 -7.04
CA GLN A 155 -6.07 -22.44 -6.82
C GLN A 155 -6.88 -22.85 -5.58
N ASN A 156 -6.81 -22.06 -4.52
CA ASN A 156 -7.52 -22.33 -3.28
C ASN A 156 -9.04 -22.19 -3.48
N MET A 157 -9.50 -21.17 -4.21
CA MET A 157 -10.91 -21.02 -4.54
C MET A 157 -11.47 -22.23 -5.29
N LYS A 158 -10.74 -22.75 -6.29
CA LYS A 158 -11.15 -23.99 -7.02
C LYS A 158 -11.25 -25.21 -6.11
N ARG A 159 -10.53 -25.21 -5.00
CA ARG A 159 -10.51 -26.32 -4.00
C ARG A 159 -11.38 -26.04 -2.78
N PHE A 160 -12.20 -24.99 -2.80
CA PHE A 160 -13.01 -24.53 -1.67
C PHE A 160 -12.17 -24.31 -0.39
N LYS A 161 -10.91 -23.89 -0.54
CA LYS A 161 -10.00 -23.61 0.58
C LYS A 161 -9.86 -22.11 0.76
N ARG A 162 -9.90 -21.66 2.01
CA ARG A 162 -9.63 -20.27 2.36
C ARG A 162 -8.15 -19.96 2.19
N THR A 163 -7.86 -18.86 1.52
CA THR A 163 -6.48 -18.41 1.27
C THR A 163 -5.98 -17.58 2.45
N PRO A 164 -4.79 -17.89 3.01
CA PRO A 164 -4.20 -17.05 4.03
C PRO A 164 -3.75 -15.72 3.44
N PHE A 165 -3.98 -14.63 4.20
CA PHE A 165 -3.40 -13.31 3.96
C PHE A 165 -2.82 -12.80 5.27
N LEU A 166 -1.51 -12.64 5.32
CA LEU A 166 -0.80 -12.11 6.47
C LEU A 166 -0.24 -10.74 6.14
N PHE A 167 -0.64 -9.74 6.93
CA PHE A 167 -0.14 -8.39 6.80
C PHE A 167 0.78 -8.07 7.98
N ARG A 168 1.95 -7.52 7.68
CA ARG A 168 2.94 -7.06 8.65
C ARG A 168 3.18 -5.57 8.44
N ALA A 169 3.36 -4.85 9.52
CA ALA A 169 3.67 -3.42 9.48
C ALA A 169 5.04 -3.16 10.13
N GLY A 170 5.85 -2.35 9.48
CA GLY A 170 7.13 -1.90 10.02
C GLY A 170 7.00 -0.60 10.81
N LYS A 171 8.14 -0.02 11.18
CA LYS A 171 8.18 1.29 11.82
C LYS A 171 7.97 2.39 10.78
N PRO A 172 7.18 3.43 11.07
CA PRO A 172 7.05 4.56 10.19
C PRO A 172 8.35 5.38 10.14
N PHE A 173 8.58 6.02 9.01
CA PHE A 173 9.76 6.86 8.78
C PHE A 173 9.44 8.03 7.84
N ARG A 174 10.28 9.06 7.86
CA ARG A 174 10.31 10.12 6.87
C ARG A 174 11.49 9.93 5.94
N ILE A 175 11.37 10.43 4.70
CA ILE A 175 12.52 10.54 3.81
C ILE A 175 13.29 11.80 4.24
N LYS A 176 14.57 11.61 4.62
CA LYS A 176 15.49 12.68 4.98
C LYS A 176 16.30 13.07 3.75
N TYR A 177 15.90 14.15 3.10
CA TYR A 177 16.61 14.73 1.97
C TYR A 177 16.30 16.23 1.87
N GLU A 178 17.34 17.03 1.62
CA GLU A 178 17.19 18.48 1.43
C GLU A 178 17.15 18.80 -0.08
N GLY A 179 16.13 19.56 -0.50
CA GLY A 179 15.91 19.92 -1.90
C GLY A 179 15.28 18.80 -2.72
N THR A 180 15.56 18.80 -4.03
CA THR A 180 15.00 17.83 -4.99
C THR A 180 16.06 16.80 -5.35
N PRO A 181 15.87 15.51 -5.01
CA PRO A 181 16.86 14.47 -5.31
C PRO A 181 17.03 14.27 -6.81
N GLY A 182 18.27 14.11 -7.27
CA GLY A 182 18.63 13.73 -8.62
C GLY A 182 18.21 12.28 -8.94
N LYS A 183 18.55 11.81 -10.13
CA LYS A 183 18.15 10.45 -10.55
C LYS A 183 18.78 9.37 -9.68
N GLU A 184 20.07 9.49 -9.39
CA GLU A 184 20.82 8.52 -8.60
C GLU A 184 20.34 8.48 -7.14
N GLU A 185 20.14 9.66 -6.54
CA GLU A 185 19.61 9.72 -5.19
C GLU A 185 18.22 9.12 -5.08
N ARG A 186 17.35 9.36 -6.07
CA ARG A 186 16.02 8.72 -6.11
C ARG A 186 16.10 7.21 -6.16
N GLU A 187 17.02 6.63 -6.92
CA GLU A 187 17.24 5.17 -6.95
C GLU A 187 17.76 4.64 -5.60
N LEU A 188 18.64 5.36 -4.92
CA LEU A 188 19.10 4.98 -3.59
C LEU A 188 17.98 5.08 -2.56
N ILE A 189 17.23 6.17 -2.54
CA ILE A 189 16.11 6.37 -1.61
C ILE A 189 15.05 5.28 -1.80
N ILE A 190 14.63 5.01 -3.07
CA ILE A 190 13.63 3.98 -3.31
C ILE A 190 14.13 2.59 -2.91
N THR A 191 15.42 2.32 -3.05
CA THR A 191 16.03 1.07 -2.61
C THR A 191 15.92 0.90 -1.09
N GLU A 192 16.18 1.94 -0.30
CA GLU A 192 16.00 1.90 1.15
C GLU A 192 14.51 1.74 1.54
N VAL A 193 13.60 2.45 0.88
CA VAL A 193 12.15 2.32 1.11
C VAL A 193 11.66 0.90 0.82
N MET A 194 12.06 0.33 -0.32
CA MET A 194 11.72 -1.05 -0.68
C MET A 194 12.34 -2.07 0.25
N GLY A 195 13.53 -1.79 0.77
CA GLY A 195 14.19 -2.58 1.80
C GLY A 195 13.35 -2.71 3.08
N GLN A 196 12.59 -1.65 3.45
CA GLN A 196 11.68 -1.74 4.60
C GLN A 196 10.50 -2.68 4.35
N ILE A 197 9.98 -2.73 3.13
CA ILE A 197 8.95 -3.72 2.74
C ILE A 197 9.56 -5.13 2.73
N ALA A 198 10.74 -5.28 2.12
CA ALA A 198 11.45 -6.56 2.04
C ALA A 198 11.76 -7.16 3.42
N LYS A 199 12.08 -6.31 4.41
CA LYS A 199 12.35 -6.72 5.79
C LYS A 199 11.17 -7.44 6.44
N LEU A 200 9.95 -7.12 6.04
CA LEU A 200 8.70 -7.71 6.53
C LEU A 200 8.28 -8.97 5.76
N LEU A 201 8.93 -9.27 4.64
CA LEU A 201 8.62 -10.41 3.79
C LEU A 201 9.50 -11.63 4.11
N PRO A 202 8.98 -12.86 3.89
CA PRO A 202 9.79 -14.06 3.83
C PRO A 202 10.97 -13.90 2.86
N GLU A 203 12.10 -14.52 3.16
CA GLU A 203 13.35 -14.33 2.41
C GLU A 203 13.19 -14.55 0.90
N GLN A 204 12.52 -15.63 0.51
CA GLN A 204 12.28 -15.98 -0.90
C GLN A 204 11.40 -14.97 -1.66
N MET A 205 10.73 -14.05 -0.97
CA MET A 205 9.87 -13.03 -1.56
C MET A 205 10.53 -11.64 -1.64
N ARG A 206 11.73 -11.47 -1.11
CA ARG A 206 12.41 -10.16 -1.02
C ARG A 206 12.95 -9.64 -2.35
N GLY A 207 13.06 -10.50 -3.36
CA GLY A 207 13.58 -10.14 -4.68
C GLY A 207 14.99 -9.56 -4.60
N ILE A 208 15.24 -8.49 -5.34
CA ILE A 208 16.54 -7.81 -5.36
C ILE A 208 16.88 -7.05 -4.07
N TYR A 209 15.95 -6.99 -3.11
CA TYR A 209 16.10 -6.21 -1.88
C TYR A 209 16.48 -7.08 -0.67
N GLY A 210 16.97 -8.30 -0.89
CA GLY A 210 17.37 -9.22 0.18
C GLY A 210 18.44 -8.63 1.10
N GLU A 211 19.48 -8.00 0.55
CA GLU A 211 20.54 -7.33 1.32
C GLU A 211 20.01 -6.10 2.07
N GLN A 212 19.19 -5.27 1.45
CA GLN A 212 18.57 -4.09 2.08
C GLN A 212 17.62 -4.47 3.22
N ALA A 213 17.01 -5.66 3.15
CA ALA A 213 16.19 -6.18 4.24
C ALA A 213 17.01 -6.50 5.50
N LEU A 214 18.31 -6.74 5.38
CA LEU A 214 19.22 -6.98 6.48
C LEU A 214 19.93 -5.71 6.97
N ALA A 215 19.79 -4.58 6.28
CA ALA A 215 20.43 -3.34 6.64
C ALA A 215 19.94 -2.81 8.01
N GLU A 216 20.87 -2.37 8.84
CA GLU A 216 20.58 -1.75 10.14
C GLU A 216 20.73 -0.22 10.12
N LYS A 217 21.43 0.31 9.13
CA LYS A 217 21.68 1.76 8.97
C LYS A 217 21.15 2.23 7.62
N TYR A 218 20.52 3.40 7.63
CA TYR A 218 19.91 4.03 6.45
C TYR A 218 20.42 5.46 6.32
N LYS A 219 20.73 5.85 5.10
CA LYS A 219 21.20 7.21 4.80
C LYS A 219 20.05 8.20 4.69
N TYR A 220 18.93 7.72 4.11
CA TYR A 220 17.83 8.57 3.71
C TYR A 220 16.53 8.35 4.52
N LEU A 221 16.53 7.44 5.49
CA LEU A 221 15.33 7.17 6.31
C LEU A 221 15.56 7.65 7.75
N ASP A 222 14.58 8.41 8.24
CA ASP A 222 14.48 8.88 9.63
C ASP A 222 13.24 8.27 10.28
N PHE A 223 13.44 7.35 11.23
CA PHE A 223 12.37 6.60 11.89
C PHE A 223 11.72 7.43 13.00
N ILE A 224 10.39 7.34 13.09
CA ILE A 224 9.55 8.08 14.04
C ILE A 224 8.75 7.15 14.95
#